data_0beb61cfd8602f7f0e1c10813fc12ed8
#
_entry.id   0beb61cfd8602f7f0e1c10813fc12ed8
#
_cell.length_a   1.000
_cell.length_b   1.000
_cell.length_c   1.000
_cell.angle_alpha   90.00
_cell.angle_beta   90.00
_cell.angle_gamma   90.00
#
_symmetry.space_group_name_H-M   'P 1'
#
loop_
_entity.id
_entity.type
_entity.pdbx_description
1 polymer ?
#
loop_
_entity_poly.entity_id
_entity_poly.type
_entity_poly.pdbx_seq_one_letter_code
_entity_poly.pdbx_strand_id
1 'polypeptide(L)'
;MKKKGLTFTAIFLAQSANYGEGIGNVAALKKLSRNKGEQYTYISRQAIRYNIIEQLGEKKALVKKDSGDKNVIQFSADTTIKDYPELDFFGYMKTIKGENSKNRSAIVRLSNAISLETFKGDLEFLTNKGLADRIGEFPNIAQAEIHKSYYKYTVTIDLDRIGIDELDEIEVSNEEKSRRVKKLLDTISLLYRDIKGRREDLKPLFIIGGVYDIKNPFFENIVDVKNNKILVDKLCSGIYDYIEEDTISGIVKEQFENDTEVEEKLKEKNINVLNVPEFFKQLKEKADNYYTEKVDG
;
A
#
# COMPACT_ATOMS: atom_id res chain seq x y z
N MET A 1 -10.39 20.19 14.13
CA MET A 1 -10.99 19.28 13.11
C MET A 1 -11.54 18.03 13.77
N LYS A 2 -12.65 17.48 13.27
CA LYS A 2 -13.15 16.17 13.73
C LYS A 2 -12.10 15.09 13.44
N LYS A 3 -12.01 14.08 14.31
CA LYS A 3 -11.14 12.92 14.06
C LYS A 3 -11.73 12.09 12.92
N LYS A 4 -11.06 12.01 11.77
CA LYS A 4 -11.46 11.17 10.65
C LYS A 4 -10.31 10.32 10.14
N GLY A 5 -10.66 9.12 9.68
CA GLY A 5 -9.76 8.20 9.00
C GLY A 5 -10.18 7.98 7.56
N LEU A 6 -9.23 8.01 6.64
CA LEU A 6 -9.41 7.50 5.29
C LEU A 6 -8.89 6.07 5.28
N THR A 7 -9.71 5.12 4.86
CA THR A 7 -9.27 3.73 4.68
C THR A 7 -9.81 3.13 3.40
N PHE A 8 -9.00 2.30 2.77
CA PHE A 8 -9.45 1.46 1.65
C PHE A 8 -8.65 0.17 1.60
N THR A 9 -9.26 -0.85 1.01
CA THR A 9 -8.61 -2.12 0.67
C THR A 9 -8.63 -2.28 -0.85
N ALA A 10 -7.47 -2.58 -1.42
CA ALA A 10 -7.26 -2.73 -2.86
C ALA A 10 -6.84 -4.14 -3.21
N ILE A 11 -7.36 -4.67 -4.32
CA ILE A 11 -6.91 -5.89 -4.99
C ILE A 11 -6.18 -5.49 -6.28
N PHE A 12 -5.02 -6.06 -6.51
CA PHE A 12 -4.24 -5.92 -7.74
C PHE A 12 -3.66 -7.28 -8.15
N LEU A 13 -3.16 -7.38 -9.38
CA LEU A 13 -2.53 -8.59 -9.90
C LEU A 13 -1.00 -8.39 -9.95
N ALA A 14 -0.25 -9.34 -9.41
CA ALA A 14 1.20 -9.32 -9.49
C ALA A 14 1.76 -10.73 -9.69
N GLN A 15 2.97 -10.83 -10.23
CA GLN A 15 3.63 -12.12 -10.47
C GLN A 15 4.78 -12.38 -9.50
N SER A 16 5.44 -11.34 -9.03
CA SER A 16 6.58 -11.48 -8.13
C SER A 16 6.24 -10.82 -6.80
N ALA A 17 6.07 -11.60 -5.74
CA ALA A 17 6.02 -11.07 -4.38
C ALA A 17 7.41 -10.56 -3.94
N ASN A 18 7.67 -10.35 -2.67
CA ASN A 18 9.02 -10.08 -2.21
C ASN A 18 9.87 -11.33 -2.23
N TYR A 19 11.08 -11.21 -2.75
CA TYR A 19 12.08 -12.25 -2.56
C TYR A 19 12.65 -12.19 -1.14
N GLY A 20 12.85 -13.37 -0.56
CA GLY A 20 13.56 -13.60 0.69
C GLY A 20 15.00 -14.00 0.44
N GLU A 21 15.57 -14.74 1.39
CA GLU A 21 16.86 -15.40 1.22
C GLU A 21 16.74 -16.55 0.20
N GLY A 22 17.73 -16.68 -0.68
CA GLY A 22 17.79 -17.78 -1.64
C GLY A 22 18.09 -19.11 -0.95
N ILE A 23 17.58 -20.20 -1.53
CA ILE A 23 17.95 -21.57 -1.16
C ILE A 23 18.82 -22.11 -2.30
N GLY A 24 20.12 -22.19 -2.10
CA GLY A 24 21.07 -22.50 -3.17
C GLY A 24 20.99 -21.44 -4.28
N ASN A 25 20.77 -21.89 -5.53
CA ASN A 25 20.65 -21.00 -6.71
C ASN A 25 19.21 -20.49 -6.95
N VAL A 26 18.26 -20.76 -6.07
CA VAL A 26 16.86 -20.36 -6.21
C VAL A 26 16.56 -19.15 -5.34
N ALA A 27 16.14 -18.04 -5.96
CA ALA A 27 15.58 -16.89 -5.25
C ALA A 27 14.16 -17.22 -4.80
N ALA A 28 13.96 -17.42 -3.50
CA ALA A 28 12.68 -17.80 -2.92
C ALA A 28 11.79 -16.58 -2.60
N LEU A 29 10.50 -16.68 -2.87
CA LEU A 29 9.52 -15.70 -2.48
C LEU A 29 9.25 -15.74 -0.96
N LYS A 30 8.98 -14.59 -0.35
CA LYS A 30 8.49 -14.53 1.03
C LYS A 30 7.09 -15.12 1.11
N LYS A 31 6.89 -16.03 2.04
CA LYS A 31 5.64 -16.75 2.24
C LYS A 31 5.22 -16.71 3.71
N LEU A 32 3.92 -16.81 3.91
CA LEU A 32 3.31 -17.08 5.21
C LEU A 32 2.40 -18.30 5.10
N SER A 33 2.31 -19.08 6.16
CA SER A 33 1.44 -20.25 6.23
C SER A 33 0.10 -19.89 6.84
N ARG A 34 -0.97 -20.43 6.27
CA ARG A 34 -2.35 -20.32 6.77
C ARG A 34 -3.00 -21.71 6.78
N ASN A 35 -4.12 -21.83 7.47
CA ASN A 35 -4.92 -23.04 7.52
C ASN A 35 -4.09 -24.31 7.79
N LYS A 36 -4.24 -25.32 6.96
CA LYS A 36 -3.55 -26.61 7.08
C LYS A 36 -2.14 -26.63 6.46
N GLY A 37 -1.40 -25.51 6.56
CA GLY A 37 -0.04 -25.41 6.00
C GLY A 37 0.00 -24.85 4.58
N GLU A 38 -1.10 -24.36 4.04
CA GLU A 38 -1.13 -23.64 2.77
C GLU A 38 -0.24 -22.42 2.81
N GLN A 39 0.56 -22.23 1.77
CA GLN A 39 1.48 -21.11 1.66
C GLN A 39 0.90 -20.00 0.77
N TYR A 40 1.00 -18.78 1.26
CA TYR A 40 0.62 -17.56 0.56
C TYR A 40 1.85 -16.66 0.44
N THR A 41 2.12 -16.17 -0.76
CA THR A 41 3.19 -15.21 -0.96
C THR A 41 2.75 -13.81 -0.55
N TYR A 42 3.70 -12.94 -0.22
CA TYR A 42 3.34 -11.57 0.11
C TYR A 42 4.39 -10.56 -0.34
N ILE A 43 3.91 -9.34 -0.63
CA ILE A 43 4.73 -8.15 -0.76
C ILE A 43 4.69 -7.44 0.59
N SER A 44 5.83 -7.23 1.21
CA SER A 44 5.87 -6.59 2.51
C SER A 44 5.40 -5.13 2.41
N ARG A 45 4.77 -4.63 3.48
CA ARG A 45 4.40 -3.21 3.57
C ARG A 45 5.59 -2.28 3.36
N GLN A 46 6.78 -2.69 3.75
CA GLN A 46 8.00 -1.92 3.54
C GLN A 46 8.34 -1.79 2.05
N ALA A 47 8.15 -2.86 1.26
CA ALA A 47 8.38 -2.81 -0.18
C ALA A 47 7.32 -1.95 -0.89
N ILE A 48 6.05 -2.03 -0.46
CA ILE A 48 4.99 -1.15 -0.99
C ILE A 48 5.31 0.32 -0.65
N ARG A 49 5.63 0.60 0.62
CA ARG A 49 6.04 1.94 1.07
C ARG A 49 7.22 2.47 0.28
N TYR A 50 8.24 1.65 0.04
CA TYR A 50 9.40 2.05 -0.75
C TYR A 50 8.98 2.52 -2.16
N ASN A 51 8.17 1.73 -2.87
CA ASN A 51 7.70 2.12 -4.21
C ASN A 51 6.81 3.38 -4.19
N ILE A 52 5.99 3.55 -3.15
CA ILE A 52 5.21 4.79 -2.97
C ILE A 52 6.15 5.98 -2.81
N ILE A 53 7.17 5.92 -1.94
CA ILE A 53 8.11 7.02 -1.71
C ILE A 53 8.89 7.35 -2.99
N GLU A 54 9.35 6.33 -3.73
CA GLU A 54 10.07 6.52 -5.00
C GLU A 54 9.22 7.27 -6.04
N GLN A 55 7.92 7.00 -6.08
CA GLN A 55 7.01 7.54 -7.09
C GLN A 55 6.24 8.78 -6.61
N LEU A 56 6.31 9.10 -5.32
CA LEU A 56 5.61 10.27 -4.76
C LEU A 56 6.09 11.59 -5.37
N GLY A 57 7.33 11.62 -5.90
CA GLY A 57 7.91 12.82 -6.52
C GLY A 57 8.12 13.96 -5.53
N GLU A 58 8.25 13.64 -4.24
CA GLU A 58 8.59 14.57 -3.17
C GLU A 58 10.08 14.45 -2.81
N LYS A 59 10.61 15.48 -2.15
CA LYS A 59 11.98 15.46 -1.64
C LYS A 59 12.09 14.38 -0.56
N LYS A 60 13.08 13.49 -0.69
CA LYS A 60 13.36 12.45 0.31
C LYS A 60 14.14 13.05 1.48
N ALA A 61 13.79 12.63 2.68
CA ALA A 61 14.45 13.11 3.88
C ALA A 61 15.91 12.62 3.97
N LEU A 62 16.77 13.49 4.44
CA LEU A 62 18.19 13.19 4.61
C LEU A 62 18.36 12.12 5.71
N VAL A 63 19.19 11.15 5.43
CA VAL A 63 19.56 10.09 6.37
C VAL A 63 21.03 10.20 6.73
N LYS A 64 21.36 9.77 7.93
CA LYS A 64 22.74 9.70 8.41
C LYS A 64 22.98 8.38 9.12
N LYS A 65 24.25 7.97 9.17
CA LYS A 65 24.71 6.89 10.01
C LYS A 65 25.02 7.46 11.38
N ASP A 66 24.45 6.88 12.43
CA ASP A 66 24.79 7.25 13.79
C ASP A 66 26.23 6.83 14.10
N SER A 67 26.96 7.68 14.80
CA SER A 67 28.35 7.44 15.23
C SER A 67 28.47 6.55 16.47
N GLY A 68 27.34 6.02 16.99
CA GLY A 68 27.33 5.07 18.10
C GLY A 68 27.78 3.66 17.71
N ASP A 69 28.05 2.80 18.70
CA ASP A 69 28.53 1.43 18.50
C ASP A 69 27.71 0.54 17.56
N LYS A 70 26.43 0.87 17.32
CA LYS A 70 25.51 0.08 16.50
C LYS A 70 25.40 0.53 15.04
N ASN A 71 26.05 1.63 14.64
CA ASN A 71 26.01 2.15 13.25
C ASN A 71 24.60 2.22 12.64
N VAL A 72 23.59 2.65 13.39
CA VAL A 72 22.19 2.68 12.96
C VAL A 72 21.99 3.79 11.92
N ILE A 73 21.34 3.46 10.80
CA ILE A 73 20.92 4.46 9.80
C ILE A 73 19.59 5.04 10.26
N GLN A 74 19.54 6.36 10.38
CA GLN A 74 18.34 7.11 10.81
C GLN A 74 18.21 8.43 10.05
N PHE A 75 17.06 9.07 10.13
CA PHE A 75 16.87 10.41 9.57
C PHE A 75 17.74 11.43 10.30
N SER A 76 18.25 12.40 9.55
CA SER A 76 19.00 13.52 10.12
C SER A 76 18.14 14.32 11.11
N ALA A 77 18.74 14.85 12.17
CA ALA A 77 18.02 15.54 13.25
C ALA A 77 17.28 16.80 12.75
N ASP A 78 17.84 17.48 11.75
CA ASP A 78 17.33 18.69 11.11
C ASP A 78 16.20 18.46 10.11
N THR A 79 15.88 17.20 9.79
CA THR A 79 14.75 16.90 8.88
C THR A 79 13.42 17.02 9.62
N THR A 80 12.43 17.65 9.02
CA THR A 80 11.10 17.82 9.62
C THR A 80 9.98 17.44 8.67
N ILE A 81 8.78 17.25 9.20
CA ILE A 81 7.59 16.98 8.38
C ILE A 81 7.23 18.18 7.47
N LYS A 82 7.72 19.37 7.77
CA LYS A 82 7.46 20.57 6.96
C LYS A 82 8.00 20.39 5.55
N ASP A 83 9.23 19.89 5.44
CA ASP A 83 9.96 19.79 4.17
C ASP A 83 9.90 18.42 3.54
N TYR A 84 9.53 17.37 4.33
CA TYR A 84 9.61 15.98 3.91
C TYR A 84 8.31 15.21 4.20
N PRO A 85 7.37 15.15 3.22
CA PRO A 85 6.11 14.42 3.37
C PRO A 85 6.26 12.95 3.78
N GLU A 86 7.37 12.29 3.44
CA GLU A 86 7.60 10.90 3.88
C GLU A 86 7.68 10.75 5.40
N LEU A 87 8.25 11.75 6.10
CA LEU A 87 8.30 11.77 7.57
C LEU A 87 6.91 11.97 8.17
N ASP A 88 6.09 12.80 7.51
CA ASP A 88 4.71 13.03 7.91
C ASP A 88 3.88 11.75 7.76
N PHE A 89 3.95 11.11 6.61
CA PHE A 89 3.16 9.91 6.33
C PHE A 89 3.60 8.70 7.16
N PHE A 90 4.89 8.42 7.17
CA PHE A 90 5.40 7.13 7.62
C PHE A 90 6.12 7.19 8.97
N GLY A 91 6.16 8.37 9.57
CA GLY A 91 6.81 8.58 10.86
C GLY A 91 8.34 8.49 10.80
N TYR A 92 8.94 8.70 11.95
CA TYR A 92 10.40 8.68 12.09
C TYR A 92 10.82 8.29 13.52
N MET A 93 12.05 7.83 13.63
CA MET A 93 12.81 7.79 14.87
C MET A 93 14.11 8.55 14.65
N LYS A 94 14.39 9.52 15.51
CA LYS A 94 15.61 10.33 15.48
C LYS A 94 16.25 10.31 16.86
N THR A 95 17.51 9.97 16.92
CA THR A 95 18.30 10.08 18.13
C THR A 95 19.17 11.35 18.03
N ILE A 96 19.05 12.24 18.98
CA ILE A 96 19.85 13.45 19.10
C ILE A 96 20.80 13.26 20.26
N LYS A 97 22.10 13.46 20.03
CA LYS A 97 23.12 13.28 21.07
C LYS A 97 22.86 14.26 22.22
N GLY A 98 22.67 13.71 23.43
CA GLY A 98 22.40 14.51 24.62
C GLY A 98 20.92 14.82 24.88
N GLU A 99 20.00 14.36 24.02
CA GLU A 99 18.56 14.51 24.17
C GLU A 99 17.84 13.14 24.13
N ASN A 100 16.57 13.13 24.51
CA ASN A 100 15.70 11.96 24.33
C ASN A 100 15.44 11.73 22.85
N SER A 101 15.35 10.46 22.44
CA SER A 101 14.99 10.12 21.07
C SER A 101 13.56 10.62 20.73
N LYS A 102 13.42 11.33 19.61
CA LYS A 102 12.11 11.71 19.08
C LYS A 102 11.56 10.57 18.24
N ASN A 103 10.33 10.15 18.54
CA ASN A 103 9.65 9.07 17.82
C ASN A 103 8.24 9.49 17.42
N ARG A 104 8.02 9.64 16.11
CA ARG A 104 6.72 9.90 15.52
C ARG A 104 6.16 8.63 14.88
N SER A 105 5.00 8.19 15.32
CA SER A 105 4.32 7.03 14.73
C SER A 105 3.82 7.34 13.31
N ALA A 106 3.78 6.32 12.45
CA ALA A 106 3.22 6.43 11.12
C ALA A 106 1.75 6.86 11.17
N ILE A 107 1.37 7.80 10.31
CA ILE A 107 0.00 8.29 10.11
C ILE A 107 -0.65 7.56 8.93
N VAL A 108 0.13 7.27 7.90
CA VAL A 108 -0.24 6.38 6.81
C VAL A 108 0.26 4.97 7.12
N ARG A 109 -0.65 4.03 7.28
CA ARG A 109 -0.35 2.65 7.60
C ARG A 109 -0.77 1.74 6.46
N LEU A 110 0.10 0.79 6.16
CA LEU A 110 -0.08 -0.20 5.10
C LEU A 110 -0.09 -1.60 5.72
N SER A 111 -0.99 -2.46 5.29
CA SER A 111 -0.83 -3.90 5.52
C SER A 111 0.19 -4.49 4.54
N ASN A 112 0.64 -5.73 4.78
CA ASN A 112 1.32 -6.48 3.73
C ASN A 112 0.32 -6.77 2.60
N ALA A 113 0.78 -6.75 1.34
CA ALA A 113 -0.03 -7.29 0.26
C ALA A 113 0.13 -8.81 0.22
N ILE A 114 -0.93 -9.52 0.59
CA ILE A 114 -0.94 -10.98 0.68
C ILE A 114 -1.68 -11.54 -0.52
N SER A 115 -1.13 -12.59 -1.14
CA SER A 115 -1.80 -13.28 -2.23
C SER A 115 -3.14 -13.87 -1.77
N LEU A 116 -4.14 -13.87 -2.64
CA LEU A 116 -5.47 -14.43 -2.37
C LEU A 116 -5.58 -15.89 -2.83
N GLU A 117 -4.57 -16.36 -3.55
CA GLU A 117 -4.43 -17.73 -4.00
C GLU A 117 -3.19 -18.36 -3.37
N THR A 118 -3.22 -19.68 -3.21
CA THR A 118 -2.12 -20.45 -2.63
C THR A 118 -0.96 -20.57 -3.61
N PHE A 119 0.25 -20.49 -3.10
CA PHE A 119 1.46 -20.71 -3.88
C PHE A 119 1.60 -22.18 -4.31
N LYS A 120 1.90 -22.42 -5.59
CA LYS A 120 1.99 -23.76 -6.19
C LYS A 120 3.40 -24.18 -6.58
N GLY A 121 4.41 -23.35 -6.35
CA GLY A 121 5.81 -23.73 -6.57
C GLY A 121 6.31 -23.50 -7.99
N ASP A 122 5.79 -22.53 -8.72
CA ASP A 122 6.26 -22.17 -10.06
C ASP A 122 7.65 -21.55 -10.02
N LEU A 123 8.52 -21.92 -10.97
CA LEU A 123 9.89 -21.45 -11.10
C LEU A 123 10.12 -20.80 -12.47
N GLU A 124 10.80 -19.66 -12.44
CA GLU A 124 11.37 -19.02 -13.62
C GLU A 124 12.84 -19.40 -13.73
N PHE A 125 13.24 -19.88 -14.90
CA PHE A 125 14.64 -20.22 -15.21
C PHE A 125 15.27 -19.10 -16.01
N LEU A 126 16.39 -18.59 -15.54
CA LEU A 126 17.12 -17.48 -16.12
C LEU A 126 18.53 -17.94 -16.49
N THR A 127 19.02 -17.55 -17.67
CA THR A 127 20.39 -17.79 -18.11
C THR A 127 20.93 -16.58 -18.85
N ASN A 128 22.24 -16.34 -18.71
CA ASN A 128 22.97 -15.32 -19.45
C ASN A 128 23.60 -15.86 -20.72
N LYS A 129 22.98 -16.87 -21.37
CA LYS A 129 23.52 -17.55 -22.56
C LYS A 129 24.04 -16.57 -23.65
N GLY A 130 23.25 -15.53 -23.96
CA GLY A 130 23.66 -14.55 -24.99
C GLY A 130 24.92 -13.74 -24.64
N LEU A 131 25.28 -13.62 -23.38
CA LEU A 131 26.53 -13.02 -22.94
C LEU A 131 27.68 -14.04 -22.97
N ALA A 132 27.43 -15.26 -22.49
CA ALA A 132 28.40 -16.34 -22.47
C ALA A 132 28.87 -16.71 -23.89
N ASP A 133 27.95 -16.77 -24.84
CA ASP A 133 28.27 -17.06 -26.25
C ASP A 133 29.22 -16.03 -26.88
N ARG A 134 29.25 -14.76 -26.42
CA ARG A 134 30.14 -13.71 -26.95
C ARG A 134 31.63 -13.96 -26.63
N ILE A 135 31.88 -14.72 -25.58
CA ILE A 135 33.24 -15.00 -25.09
C ILE A 135 33.58 -16.51 -25.10
N GLY A 136 32.68 -17.34 -25.65
CA GLY A 136 32.86 -18.78 -25.74
C GLY A 136 32.80 -19.53 -24.40
N GLU A 137 32.07 -18.99 -23.40
CA GLU A 137 32.00 -19.54 -22.06
C GLU A 137 30.63 -20.23 -21.79
N PHE A 138 30.56 -21.02 -20.71
CA PHE A 138 29.32 -21.62 -20.29
C PHE A 138 28.43 -20.57 -19.59
N PRO A 139 27.10 -20.61 -19.84
CA PRO A 139 26.18 -19.67 -19.20
C PRO A 139 26.01 -19.92 -17.71
N ASN A 140 25.85 -18.85 -16.95
CA ASN A 140 25.37 -18.93 -15.57
C ASN A 140 23.85 -19.18 -15.55
N ILE A 141 23.43 -19.97 -14.60
CA ILE A 141 22.02 -20.33 -14.38
C ILE A 141 21.54 -19.71 -13.07
N ALA A 142 20.36 -19.06 -13.11
CA ALA A 142 19.64 -18.61 -11.94
C ALA A 142 18.19 -19.07 -12.03
N GLN A 143 17.58 -19.34 -10.87
CA GLN A 143 16.17 -19.68 -10.77
C GLN A 143 15.49 -18.73 -9.81
N ALA A 144 14.23 -18.44 -10.04
CA ALA A 144 13.42 -17.62 -9.15
C ALA A 144 12.02 -18.22 -9.04
N GLU A 145 11.50 -18.30 -7.83
CA GLU A 145 10.08 -18.59 -7.64
C GLU A 145 9.23 -17.45 -8.22
N ILE A 146 8.13 -17.81 -8.84
CA ILE A 146 7.12 -16.86 -9.33
C ILE A 146 5.73 -17.28 -8.82
N HIS A 147 4.85 -16.31 -8.62
CA HIS A 147 3.48 -16.56 -8.21
C HIS A 147 2.57 -15.47 -8.75
N LYS A 148 2.01 -15.68 -9.94
CA LYS A 148 1.01 -14.77 -10.50
C LYS A 148 -0.30 -14.99 -9.78
N SER A 149 -0.72 -13.98 -9.00
CA SER A 149 -1.90 -14.05 -8.14
C SER A 149 -2.51 -12.68 -7.93
N TYR A 150 -3.76 -12.64 -7.54
CA TYR A 150 -4.33 -11.46 -6.90
C TYR A 150 -3.69 -11.26 -5.53
N TYR A 151 -3.35 -10.02 -5.25
CA TYR A 151 -2.84 -9.57 -3.96
C TYR A 151 -3.76 -8.50 -3.40
N LYS A 152 -3.95 -8.51 -2.09
CA LYS A 152 -4.71 -7.47 -1.42
C LYS A 152 -3.88 -6.78 -0.36
N TYR A 153 -4.02 -5.46 -0.26
CA TYR A 153 -3.51 -4.68 0.88
C TYR A 153 -4.49 -3.59 1.28
N THR A 154 -4.34 -3.11 2.50
CA THR A 154 -5.15 -2.05 3.07
C THR A 154 -4.28 -0.85 3.40
N VAL A 155 -4.81 0.33 3.15
CA VAL A 155 -4.23 1.62 3.52
C VAL A 155 -5.16 2.29 4.53
N THR A 156 -4.60 2.83 5.61
CA THR A 156 -5.30 3.69 6.56
C THR A 156 -4.53 4.98 6.77
N ILE A 157 -5.23 6.11 6.79
CA ILE A 157 -4.66 7.45 6.97
C ILE A 157 -5.43 8.15 8.09
N ASP A 158 -4.72 8.62 9.11
CA ASP A 158 -5.28 9.50 10.14
C ASP A 158 -5.33 10.94 9.61
N LEU A 159 -6.42 11.35 8.96
CA LEU A 159 -6.52 12.66 8.31
C LEU A 159 -6.30 13.83 9.28
N ASP A 160 -6.79 13.72 10.50
CA ASP A 160 -6.63 14.74 11.56
C ASP A 160 -5.18 14.91 12.04
N ARG A 161 -4.26 14.01 11.65
CA ARG A 161 -2.86 14.04 12.06
C ARG A 161 -1.89 14.39 10.92
N ILE A 162 -2.36 14.42 9.68
CA ILE A 162 -1.53 14.82 8.53
C ILE A 162 -1.06 16.27 8.75
N GLY A 163 0.23 16.48 8.54
CA GLY A 163 0.84 17.80 8.63
C GLY A 163 0.95 18.38 10.04
N ILE A 164 0.75 17.57 11.08
CA ILE A 164 0.89 17.98 12.48
C ILE A 164 1.95 17.13 13.15
N ASP A 165 2.95 17.78 13.73
CA ASP A 165 4.01 17.17 14.54
C ASP A 165 4.14 17.89 15.88
N GLU A 166 3.62 17.28 16.92
CA GLU A 166 3.65 17.84 18.27
C GLU A 166 5.07 17.87 18.87
N LEU A 167 5.97 16.99 18.41
CA LEU A 167 7.34 16.89 18.93
C LEU A 167 8.26 18.01 18.40
N ASP A 168 7.98 18.48 17.20
CA ASP A 168 8.72 19.58 16.55
C ASP A 168 7.88 20.88 16.49
N GLU A 169 6.67 20.88 17.11
CA GLU A 169 5.73 22.02 17.14
C GLU A 169 5.39 22.57 15.74
N ILE A 170 5.20 21.64 14.78
CA ILE A 170 4.93 21.98 13.38
C ILE A 170 3.49 21.66 13.04
N GLU A 171 2.82 22.62 12.40
CA GLU A 171 1.56 22.42 11.69
C GLU A 171 1.64 23.08 10.31
N VAL A 172 1.40 22.31 9.25
CA VAL A 172 1.30 22.85 7.89
C VAL A 172 -0.14 23.29 7.59
N SER A 173 -0.30 24.14 6.57
CA SER A 173 -1.63 24.65 6.20
C SER A 173 -2.58 23.53 5.74
N ASN A 174 -3.87 23.76 5.80
CA ASN A 174 -4.88 22.80 5.35
C ASN A 174 -4.76 22.49 3.86
N GLU A 175 -4.40 23.47 3.05
CA GLU A 175 -4.13 23.31 1.61
C GLU A 175 -2.97 22.32 1.40
N GLU A 176 -1.91 22.43 2.20
CA GLU A 176 -0.77 21.54 2.12
C GLU A 176 -1.12 20.12 2.61
N LYS A 177 -1.92 19.99 3.68
CA LYS A 177 -2.44 18.70 4.17
C LYS A 177 -3.24 17.99 3.08
N SER A 178 -4.18 18.71 2.44
CA SER A 178 -4.98 18.22 1.32
C SER A 178 -4.09 17.83 0.13
N ARG A 179 -3.15 18.69 -0.26
CA ARG A 179 -2.23 18.42 -1.36
C ARG A 179 -1.45 17.12 -1.15
N ARG A 180 -0.93 16.91 0.08
CA ARG A 180 -0.19 15.70 0.43
C ARG A 180 -1.04 14.45 0.28
N VAL A 181 -2.24 14.44 0.85
CA VAL A 181 -3.14 13.28 0.76
C VAL A 181 -3.54 13.00 -0.69
N LYS A 182 -3.92 14.03 -1.46
CA LYS A 182 -4.25 13.87 -2.89
C LYS A 182 -3.09 13.28 -3.68
N LYS A 183 -1.86 13.76 -3.45
CA LYS A 183 -0.67 13.26 -4.12
C LYS A 183 -0.33 11.82 -3.76
N LEU A 184 -0.53 11.43 -2.50
CA LEU A 184 -0.38 10.05 -2.06
C LEU A 184 -1.40 9.13 -2.75
N LEU A 185 -2.67 9.56 -2.85
CA LEU A 185 -3.72 8.80 -3.53
C LEU A 185 -3.44 8.68 -5.04
N ASP A 186 -2.96 9.75 -5.69
CA ASP A 186 -2.54 9.70 -7.09
C ASP A 186 -1.39 8.71 -7.30
N THR A 187 -0.40 8.71 -6.41
CA THR A 187 0.72 7.76 -6.47
C THR A 187 0.23 6.32 -6.33
N ILE A 188 -0.67 6.04 -5.40
CA ILE A 188 -1.22 4.70 -5.19
C ILE A 188 -2.07 4.25 -6.37
N SER A 189 -2.84 5.16 -6.98
CA SER A 189 -3.70 4.86 -8.13
C SER A 189 -2.93 4.40 -9.37
N LEU A 190 -1.66 4.77 -9.48
CA LEU A 190 -0.78 4.46 -10.62
C LEU A 190 0.48 3.69 -10.19
N LEU A 191 0.43 3.06 -9.01
CA LEU A 191 1.59 2.41 -8.42
C LEU A 191 2.13 1.28 -9.32
N TYR A 192 3.42 1.26 -9.50
CA TYR A 192 4.15 0.19 -10.16
C TYR A 192 5.44 -0.14 -9.39
N ARG A 193 6.13 -1.18 -9.80
CA ARG A 193 7.50 -1.45 -9.32
C ARG A 193 8.36 -2.06 -10.41
N ASP A 194 9.65 -1.80 -10.35
CA ASP A 194 10.65 -2.46 -11.16
C ASP A 194 11.23 -3.65 -10.36
N ILE A 195 11.12 -4.86 -10.92
CA ILE A 195 11.57 -6.09 -10.29
C ILE A 195 12.04 -7.11 -11.31
N LYS A 196 13.23 -7.68 -11.13
CA LYS A 196 13.79 -8.72 -12.02
C LYS A 196 13.73 -8.34 -13.50
N GLY A 197 14.06 -7.09 -13.85
CA GLY A 197 14.06 -6.60 -15.22
C GLY A 197 12.69 -6.32 -15.83
N ARG A 198 11.61 -6.35 -15.03
CA ARG A 198 10.23 -6.03 -15.45
C ARG A 198 9.71 -4.81 -14.72
N ARG A 199 8.82 -4.08 -15.36
CA ARG A 199 7.96 -3.11 -14.70
C ARG A 199 6.60 -3.75 -14.45
N GLU A 200 6.27 -3.96 -13.20
CA GLU A 200 5.05 -4.64 -12.78
C GLU A 200 4.01 -3.61 -12.33
N ASP A 201 2.82 -3.69 -12.92
CA ASP A 201 1.69 -2.82 -12.60
C ASP A 201 1.04 -3.27 -11.29
N LEU A 202 0.94 -2.37 -10.31
CA LEU A 202 0.31 -2.63 -9.01
C LEU A 202 -0.98 -1.79 -8.83
N LYS A 203 -1.53 -1.25 -9.92
CA LYS A 203 -2.78 -0.50 -9.87
C LYS A 203 -3.93 -1.37 -9.36
N PRO A 204 -4.85 -0.82 -8.56
CA PRO A 204 -6.04 -1.55 -8.14
C PRO A 204 -6.90 -2.01 -9.32
N LEU A 205 -7.37 -3.25 -9.24
CA LEU A 205 -8.39 -3.85 -10.12
C LEU A 205 -9.76 -3.86 -9.44
N PHE A 206 -9.76 -3.96 -8.12
CA PHE A 206 -10.90 -3.72 -7.24
C PHE A 206 -10.44 -2.92 -6.03
N ILE A 207 -11.25 -1.99 -5.58
CA ILE A 207 -10.97 -1.16 -4.42
C ILE A 207 -12.27 -0.79 -3.72
N ILE A 208 -12.26 -0.77 -2.39
CA ILE A 208 -13.40 -0.35 -1.58
C ILE A 208 -12.90 0.41 -0.36
N GLY A 209 -13.56 1.52 -0.03
CA GLY A 209 -13.17 2.36 1.09
C GLY A 209 -13.86 3.71 1.10
N GLY A 210 -13.42 4.59 2.00
CA GLY A 210 -14.01 5.91 2.19
C GLY A 210 -13.30 6.74 3.26
N VAL A 211 -13.98 7.79 3.72
CA VAL A 211 -13.55 8.66 4.81
C VAL A 211 -14.55 8.55 5.96
N TYR A 212 -14.11 8.08 7.11
CA TYR A 212 -14.95 7.65 8.22
C TYR A 212 -14.61 8.37 9.53
N ASP A 213 -15.57 8.48 10.42
CA ASP A 213 -15.35 9.00 11.78
C ASP A 213 -14.56 8.00 12.66
N ILE A 214 -14.51 6.74 12.26
CA ILE A 214 -13.78 5.67 12.94
C ILE A 214 -12.55 5.27 12.09
N LYS A 215 -11.38 5.24 12.71
CA LYS A 215 -10.10 4.90 12.09
C LYS A 215 -9.84 3.39 12.11
N ASN A 216 -10.63 2.62 11.37
CA ASN A 216 -10.55 1.16 11.32
C ASN A 216 -10.28 0.67 9.89
N PRO A 217 -9.43 -0.35 9.68
CA PRO A 217 -9.25 -0.98 8.38
C PRO A 217 -10.42 -1.93 8.05
N PHE A 218 -11.65 -1.40 7.93
CA PHE A 218 -12.91 -2.14 7.84
C PHE A 218 -12.91 -3.32 6.87
N PHE A 219 -12.24 -3.17 5.72
CA PHE A 219 -12.32 -4.13 4.61
C PHE A 219 -11.16 -5.13 4.58
N GLU A 220 -10.15 -5.00 5.46
CA GLU A 220 -8.92 -5.79 5.42
C GLU A 220 -9.18 -7.31 5.45
N ASN A 221 -10.13 -7.75 6.28
CA ASN A 221 -10.39 -9.17 6.49
C ASN A 221 -11.61 -9.70 5.74
N ILE A 222 -12.39 -8.84 5.10
CA ILE A 222 -13.63 -9.23 4.41
C ILE A 222 -13.54 -9.20 2.88
N VAL A 223 -12.64 -8.39 2.31
CA VAL A 223 -12.33 -8.43 0.87
C VAL A 223 -11.54 -9.70 0.58
N ASP A 224 -12.01 -10.48 -0.39
CA ASP A 224 -11.38 -11.74 -0.78
C ASP A 224 -11.76 -12.15 -2.21
N VAL A 225 -10.92 -12.98 -2.86
CA VAL A 225 -11.16 -13.54 -4.20
C VAL A 225 -10.98 -15.05 -4.14
N LYS A 226 -11.85 -15.77 -4.82
CA LYS A 226 -11.74 -17.20 -5.01
C LYS A 226 -12.22 -17.58 -6.40
N ASN A 227 -11.44 -18.38 -7.13
CA ASN A 227 -11.77 -18.80 -8.49
C ASN A 227 -12.16 -17.62 -9.40
N ASN A 228 -11.33 -16.56 -9.41
CA ASN A 228 -11.55 -15.33 -10.18
C ASN A 228 -12.86 -14.58 -9.86
N LYS A 229 -13.48 -14.83 -8.71
CA LYS A 229 -14.69 -14.17 -8.22
C LYS A 229 -14.42 -13.44 -6.90
N ILE A 230 -14.89 -12.22 -6.79
CA ILE A 230 -14.92 -11.51 -5.50
C ILE A 230 -15.97 -12.18 -4.61
N LEU A 231 -15.61 -12.49 -3.35
CA LEU A 231 -16.53 -13.07 -2.39
C LEU A 231 -17.47 -11.98 -1.83
N VAL A 232 -18.40 -11.53 -2.67
CA VAL A 232 -19.25 -10.36 -2.38
C VAL A 232 -20.18 -10.58 -1.20
N ASP A 233 -20.68 -11.79 -0.96
CA ASP A 233 -21.50 -12.10 0.22
C ASP A 233 -20.72 -11.92 1.52
N LYS A 234 -19.47 -12.41 1.54
CA LYS A 234 -18.54 -12.21 2.66
C LYS A 234 -18.29 -10.70 2.87
N LEU A 235 -18.10 -9.96 1.79
CA LEU A 235 -17.87 -8.52 1.82
C LEU A 235 -19.10 -7.80 2.40
N CYS A 236 -20.28 -7.99 1.84
CA CYS A 236 -21.53 -7.34 2.26
C CYS A 236 -21.90 -7.67 3.71
N SER A 237 -21.69 -8.92 4.15
CA SER A 237 -21.97 -9.33 5.54
C SER A 237 -21.07 -8.66 6.59
N GLY A 238 -19.93 -8.12 6.20
CA GLY A 238 -19.00 -7.43 7.10
C GLY A 238 -19.06 -5.91 7.04
N ILE A 239 -19.97 -5.33 6.24
CA ILE A 239 -20.16 -3.88 6.16
C ILE A 239 -21.19 -3.46 7.21
N TYR A 240 -20.77 -2.54 8.07
CA TYR A 240 -21.65 -1.97 9.10
C TYR A 240 -22.49 -0.83 8.53
N ASP A 241 -23.75 -0.73 8.93
CA ASP A 241 -24.71 0.25 8.41
C ASP A 241 -24.21 1.69 8.54
N TYR A 242 -23.51 2.02 9.63
CA TYR A 242 -22.99 3.38 9.90
C TYR A 242 -21.81 3.80 9.00
N ILE A 243 -21.27 2.92 8.15
CA ILE A 243 -20.22 3.27 7.18
C ILE A 243 -20.71 3.22 5.72
N GLU A 244 -21.92 2.73 5.45
CA GLU A 244 -22.44 2.50 4.10
C GLU A 244 -22.41 3.80 3.27
N GLU A 245 -22.95 4.90 3.79
CA GLU A 245 -23.04 6.19 3.09
C GLU A 245 -21.67 6.79 2.74
N ASP A 246 -20.66 6.55 3.58
CA ASP A 246 -19.31 7.05 3.36
C ASP A 246 -18.46 6.14 2.46
N THR A 247 -18.94 4.93 2.21
CA THR A 247 -18.23 3.91 1.43
C THR A 247 -18.51 4.07 -0.06
N ILE A 248 -17.45 3.98 -0.85
CA ILE A 248 -17.48 3.86 -2.32
C ILE A 248 -16.65 2.65 -2.74
N SER A 249 -16.92 2.11 -3.91
CA SER A 249 -16.14 1.01 -4.50
C SER A 249 -15.73 1.34 -5.92
N GLY A 250 -14.62 0.80 -6.36
CA GLY A 250 -14.14 0.89 -7.75
C GLY A 250 -13.77 -0.49 -8.27
N ILE A 251 -14.15 -0.78 -9.51
CA ILE A 251 -13.86 -2.05 -10.18
C ILE A 251 -13.45 -1.83 -11.63
N VAL A 252 -12.51 -2.64 -12.10
CA VAL A 252 -12.21 -2.78 -13.52
C VAL A 252 -13.18 -3.80 -14.10
N LYS A 253 -13.98 -3.37 -15.06
CA LYS A 253 -14.99 -4.23 -15.73
C LYS A 253 -14.32 -5.43 -16.40
N GLU A 254 -15.02 -6.56 -16.43
CA GLU A 254 -14.58 -7.82 -17.05
C GLU A 254 -13.32 -8.42 -16.46
N GLN A 255 -12.84 -7.88 -15.31
CA GLN A 255 -11.68 -8.42 -14.61
C GLN A 255 -12.03 -9.63 -13.74
N PHE A 256 -13.21 -9.61 -13.13
CA PHE A 256 -13.72 -10.69 -12.29
C PHE A 256 -14.95 -11.32 -12.94
N GLU A 257 -15.11 -12.63 -12.83
CA GLU A 257 -16.22 -13.34 -13.45
C GLU A 257 -17.61 -12.97 -12.91
N ASN A 258 -17.65 -12.27 -11.76
CA ASN A 258 -18.89 -11.88 -11.09
C ASN A 258 -19.01 -10.37 -10.84
N ASP A 259 -18.41 -9.53 -11.67
CA ASP A 259 -18.42 -8.07 -11.48
C ASP A 259 -19.85 -7.48 -11.48
N THR A 260 -20.76 -8.01 -12.29
CA THR A 260 -22.19 -7.62 -12.29
C THR A 260 -22.86 -7.94 -10.93
N GLU A 261 -22.64 -9.14 -10.40
CA GLU A 261 -23.14 -9.52 -9.08
C GLU A 261 -22.58 -8.61 -7.97
N VAL A 262 -21.28 -8.28 -8.06
CA VAL A 262 -20.63 -7.35 -7.12
C VAL A 262 -21.30 -5.98 -7.16
N GLU A 263 -21.60 -5.45 -8.35
CA GLU A 263 -22.29 -4.17 -8.50
C GLU A 263 -23.70 -4.19 -7.91
N GLU A 264 -24.46 -5.24 -8.20
CA GLU A 264 -25.83 -5.38 -7.70
C GLU A 264 -25.86 -5.43 -6.17
N LYS A 265 -25.08 -6.33 -5.56
CA LYS A 265 -25.06 -6.51 -4.11
C LYS A 265 -24.50 -5.31 -3.34
N LEU A 266 -23.50 -4.61 -3.88
CA LEU A 266 -23.00 -3.38 -3.25
C LEU A 266 -24.04 -2.23 -3.37
N LYS A 267 -24.79 -2.15 -4.46
CA LYS A 267 -25.91 -1.20 -4.61
C LYS A 267 -27.02 -1.46 -3.60
N GLU A 268 -27.33 -2.72 -3.29
CA GLU A 268 -28.30 -3.08 -2.22
C GLU A 268 -27.87 -2.54 -0.85
N LYS A 269 -26.56 -2.35 -0.65
CA LYS A 269 -25.94 -1.71 0.52
C LYS A 269 -25.75 -0.19 0.38
N ASN A 270 -26.40 0.46 -0.59
CA ASN A 270 -26.25 1.88 -0.92
C ASN A 270 -24.79 2.30 -1.27
N ILE A 271 -23.94 1.35 -1.65
CA ILE A 271 -22.57 1.62 -2.01
C ILE A 271 -22.45 1.82 -3.53
N ASN A 272 -21.96 2.99 -3.92
CA ASN A 272 -21.72 3.28 -5.33
C ASN A 272 -20.52 2.49 -5.85
N VAL A 273 -20.72 1.76 -6.96
CA VAL A 273 -19.66 1.07 -7.67
C VAL A 273 -19.26 1.88 -8.90
N LEU A 274 -18.02 2.31 -8.92
CA LEU A 274 -17.42 3.20 -9.89
C LEU A 274 -16.37 2.45 -10.72
N ASN A 275 -15.80 3.09 -11.74
CA ASN A 275 -14.50 2.65 -12.23
C ASN A 275 -13.39 3.11 -11.26
N VAL A 276 -12.24 2.46 -11.33
CA VAL A 276 -11.12 2.75 -10.40
C VAL A 276 -10.63 4.20 -10.47
N PRO A 277 -10.46 4.85 -11.65
CA PRO A 277 -10.12 6.26 -11.72
C PRO A 277 -11.12 7.18 -11.03
N GLU A 278 -12.43 6.95 -11.21
CA GLU A 278 -13.47 7.76 -10.56
C GLU A 278 -13.53 7.54 -9.05
N PHE A 279 -13.27 6.32 -8.57
CA PHE A 279 -13.11 6.03 -7.15
C PHE A 279 -12.05 6.94 -6.53
N PHE A 280 -10.84 7.01 -7.11
CA PHE A 280 -9.77 7.85 -6.60
C PHE A 280 -10.09 9.34 -6.68
N LYS A 281 -10.80 9.77 -7.73
CA LYS A 281 -11.25 11.16 -7.86
C LYS A 281 -12.19 11.53 -6.71
N GLN A 282 -13.23 10.73 -6.44
CA GLN A 282 -14.17 10.99 -5.36
C GLN A 282 -13.51 10.87 -3.98
N LEU A 283 -12.59 9.92 -3.79
CA LEU A 283 -11.87 9.80 -2.54
C LEU A 283 -10.97 11.03 -2.26
N LYS A 284 -10.36 11.59 -3.30
CA LYS A 284 -9.59 12.86 -3.19
C LYS A 284 -10.50 14.05 -2.87
N GLU A 285 -11.68 14.12 -3.46
CA GLU A 285 -12.68 15.14 -3.17
C GLU A 285 -13.17 15.05 -1.71
N LYS A 286 -13.47 13.85 -1.21
CA LYS A 286 -13.82 13.64 0.20
C LYS A 286 -12.69 14.07 1.15
N ALA A 287 -11.43 13.78 0.81
CA ALA A 287 -10.28 14.19 1.60
C ALA A 287 -10.05 15.72 1.55
N ASP A 288 -10.27 16.36 0.40
CA ASP A 288 -10.17 17.80 0.22
C ASP A 288 -11.21 18.54 1.05
N ASN A 289 -12.46 18.10 0.96
CA ASN A 289 -13.59 18.64 1.73
C ASN A 289 -13.30 18.59 3.24
N TYR A 290 -12.71 17.51 3.74
CA TYR A 290 -12.35 17.39 5.14
C TYR A 290 -11.41 18.52 5.63
N TYR A 291 -10.48 19.00 4.78
CA TYR A 291 -9.57 20.08 5.13
C TYR A 291 -10.09 21.49 4.82
N THR A 292 -11.08 21.59 3.90
CA THR A 292 -11.68 22.87 3.48
C THR A 292 -12.95 23.24 4.24
N GLU A 293 -13.69 22.24 4.76
CA GLU A 293 -14.84 22.51 5.61
C GLU A 293 -14.38 23.32 6.82
N LYS A 294 -14.86 24.56 6.90
CA LYS A 294 -14.71 25.35 8.14
C LYS A 294 -15.42 24.60 9.24
N VAL A 295 -14.70 24.24 10.28
CA VAL A 295 -15.31 23.84 11.54
C VAL A 295 -16.05 25.07 12.04
N ASP A 296 -17.34 25.17 11.77
CA ASP A 296 -18.22 26.06 12.50
C ASP A 296 -18.16 25.58 13.95
N GLY A 297 -17.39 26.34 14.74
CA GLY A 297 -17.11 26.12 16.15
C GLY A 297 -18.30 26.45 17.04
#